data_527bf1dc7a1c2ed5bd890a07e3c61a32
#
_entry.id   527bf1dc7a1c2ed5bd890a07e3c61a32
#
_cell.length_a   1.000
_cell.length_b   1.000
_cell.length_c   1.000
_cell.angle_alpha   90.00
_cell.angle_beta   90.00
_cell.angle_gamma   90.00
#
_symmetry.space_group_name_H-M   'P 1'
#
loop_
_entity.id
_entity.type
_entity.pdbx_description
1 polymer ?
#
loop_
_entity_poly.entity_id
_entity_poly.type
_entity_poly.pdbx_seq_one_letter_code
_entity_poly.pdbx_strand_id
1 'polypeptide(L)'
;MKKALLLLPLLLSSTAFAGNHQIGFGIGGGGTDGPNDWSDSGFAGKIDYAYQFHPNFAAEVGYAAVDGMTSNIVTTVLGTTKQEVKYSTGFAGLKAGVSPVSFLNLYVVGGANYSDVEKTYTPSGGTERTDSHTGLHPYYGAGTELVFFSTVGLNLEYRKFVLADDFESDVVFAGMNIKF
;
A
#
# COMPACT_ATOMS: atom_id res chain seq x y z
N MET A 1 -22.13 6.06 -10.20
CA MET A 1 -20.68 6.29 -10.23
C MET A 1 -20.28 7.73 -10.66
N LYS A 2 -20.99 8.80 -10.30
CA LYS A 2 -20.67 10.21 -10.70
C LYS A 2 -20.40 11.15 -9.52
N LYS A 3 -20.33 10.65 -8.28
CA LYS A 3 -20.17 11.48 -7.05
C LYS A 3 -18.75 11.58 -6.50
N ALA A 4 -17.80 10.77 -6.97
CA ALA A 4 -16.40 10.78 -6.48
C ALA A 4 -15.55 11.90 -7.11
N LEU A 5 -15.96 12.45 -8.26
CA LEU A 5 -15.16 13.46 -8.98
C LEU A 5 -15.26 14.88 -8.38
N LEU A 6 -16.21 15.11 -7.47
CA LEU A 6 -16.46 16.44 -6.87
C LEU A 6 -15.62 16.75 -5.62
N LEU A 7 -14.94 15.72 -5.04
CA LEU A 7 -14.09 15.91 -3.84
C LEU A 7 -12.65 16.34 -4.18
N LEU A 8 -12.19 16.10 -5.41
CA LEU A 8 -10.84 16.45 -5.83
C LEU A 8 -10.54 17.97 -5.83
N PRO A 9 -11.47 18.85 -6.32
CA PRO A 9 -11.22 20.30 -6.30
C PRO A 9 -11.28 20.93 -4.89
N LEU A 10 -11.92 20.28 -3.90
CA LEU A 10 -11.95 20.79 -2.53
C LEU A 10 -10.60 20.65 -1.81
N LEU A 11 -9.82 19.64 -2.18
CA LEU A 11 -8.46 19.43 -1.62
C LEU A 11 -7.44 20.41 -2.22
N LEU A 12 -7.69 20.94 -3.41
CA LEU A 12 -6.78 21.85 -4.11
C LEU A 12 -6.99 23.33 -3.73
N SER A 13 -8.09 23.67 -3.03
CA SER A 13 -8.44 25.07 -2.70
C SER A 13 -7.84 25.60 -1.40
N SER A 14 -7.09 24.78 -0.62
CA SER A 14 -6.52 25.20 0.65
C SER A 14 -5.11 25.79 0.49
N THR A 15 -4.99 26.94 -0.16
CA THR A 15 -3.70 27.65 -0.35
C THR A 15 -3.13 28.27 0.93
N ALA A 16 -3.76 28.09 2.10
CA ALA A 16 -3.34 28.70 3.35
C ALA A 16 -2.39 27.84 4.21
N PHE A 17 -2.09 26.58 3.83
CA PHE A 17 -1.21 25.68 4.57
C PHE A 17 -0.15 25.05 3.64
N ALA A 18 0.55 25.91 2.87
CA ALA A 18 1.59 25.46 1.97
C ALA A 18 2.71 24.74 2.75
N GLY A 19 2.94 23.47 2.44
CA GLY A 19 4.07 22.70 2.94
C GLY A 19 3.74 21.59 3.96
N ASN A 20 2.53 21.58 4.56
CA ASN A 20 2.16 20.59 5.56
C ASN A 20 1.34 19.40 4.99
N HIS A 21 0.93 19.50 3.75
CA HIS A 21 0.13 18.51 3.06
C HIS A 21 0.97 17.75 2.04
N GLN A 22 0.77 16.47 1.94
CA GLN A 22 1.48 15.62 0.99
C GLN A 22 0.51 14.61 0.37
N ILE A 23 0.59 14.45 -0.95
CA ILE A 23 -0.04 13.33 -1.65
C ILE A 23 1.08 12.44 -2.17
N GLY A 24 0.97 11.14 -1.91
CA GLY A 24 1.90 10.11 -2.34
C GLY A 24 1.28 9.14 -3.33
N PHE A 25 2.09 8.70 -4.29
CA PHE A 25 1.78 7.63 -5.22
C PHE A 25 2.94 6.65 -5.20
N GLY A 26 2.65 5.37 -5.20
CA GLY A 26 3.68 4.33 -5.24
C GLY A 26 3.23 3.15 -6.10
N ILE A 27 4.19 2.57 -6.77
CA ILE A 27 4.08 1.28 -7.44
C ILE A 27 5.15 0.37 -6.88
N GLY A 28 4.88 -0.92 -6.87
CA GLY A 28 5.83 -1.84 -6.26
C GLY A 28 5.51 -3.29 -6.53
N GLY A 29 6.10 -4.13 -5.73
CA GLY A 29 5.84 -5.55 -5.71
C GLY A 29 6.09 -6.11 -4.33
N GLY A 30 5.48 -7.25 -4.06
CA GLY A 30 5.63 -7.91 -2.78
C GLY A 30 5.11 -9.32 -2.79
N GLY A 31 5.37 -10.01 -1.68
CA GLY A 31 4.83 -11.32 -1.36
C GLY A 31 3.68 -11.21 -0.37
N THR A 32 2.72 -12.09 -0.50
CA THR A 32 1.65 -12.30 0.47
C THR A 32 1.70 -13.73 0.91
N ASP A 33 1.89 -13.94 2.20
CA ASP A 33 1.96 -15.25 2.83
C ASP A 33 0.75 -15.46 3.73
N GLY A 34 0.23 -16.68 3.76
CA GLY A 34 -0.94 -17.05 4.53
C GLY A 34 -0.85 -18.44 5.14
N PRO A 35 -1.89 -18.85 5.89
CA PRO A 35 -1.94 -20.18 6.51
C PRO A 35 -1.95 -21.29 5.45
N ASN A 36 -1.50 -22.49 5.83
CA ASN A 36 -1.44 -23.69 4.97
C ASN A 36 -0.55 -23.55 3.72
N ASP A 37 0.61 -22.91 3.85
CA ASP A 37 1.60 -22.70 2.78
C ASP A 37 1.06 -21.89 1.58
N TRP A 38 0.05 -21.05 1.82
CA TRP A 38 -0.37 -20.07 0.84
C TRP A 38 0.69 -18.97 0.69
N SER A 39 1.24 -18.85 -0.51
CA SER A 39 2.18 -17.79 -0.85
C SER A 39 1.95 -17.34 -2.28
N ASP A 40 1.86 -16.03 -2.48
CA ASP A 40 1.75 -15.42 -3.81
C ASP A 40 2.59 -14.15 -3.86
N SER A 41 2.97 -13.74 -5.05
CA SER A 41 3.72 -12.50 -5.28
C SER A 41 3.04 -11.71 -6.37
N GLY A 42 2.96 -10.41 -6.22
CA GLY A 42 2.24 -9.59 -7.16
C GLY A 42 2.74 -8.17 -7.28
N PHE A 43 2.10 -7.45 -8.19
CA PHE A 43 2.28 -6.01 -8.32
C PHE A 43 1.42 -5.28 -7.30
N ALA A 44 1.99 -4.21 -6.75
CA ALA A 44 1.35 -3.37 -5.75
C ALA A 44 1.21 -1.94 -6.26
N GLY A 45 0.08 -1.32 -5.91
CA GLY A 45 -0.16 0.10 -6.09
C GLY A 45 -0.57 0.75 -4.78
N LYS A 46 -0.14 1.99 -4.55
CA LYS A 46 -0.48 2.77 -3.36
C LYS A 46 -0.78 4.21 -3.72
N ILE A 47 -1.79 4.77 -3.05
CA ILE A 47 -2.04 6.22 -2.98
C ILE A 47 -2.24 6.59 -1.52
N ASP A 48 -1.60 7.66 -1.08
CA ASP A 48 -1.72 8.15 0.28
C ASP A 48 -1.76 9.68 0.36
N TYR A 49 -2.35 10.15 1.43
CA TYR A 49 -2.32 11.54 1.84
C TYR A 49 -1.71 11.60 3.24
N ALA A 50 -0.81 12.55 3.47
CA ALA A 50 -0.24 12.80 4.77
C ALA A 50 -0.35 14.28 5.16
N TYR A 51 -0.64 14.53 6.44
CA TYR A 51 -0.65 15.85 7.06
C TYR A 51 0.47 15.93 8.10
N GLN A 52 1.46 16.79 7.84
CA GLN A 52 2.58 17.01 8.73
C GLN A 52 2.19 18.03 9.81
N PHE A 53 1.95 17.56 11.02
CA PHE A 53 1.59 18.40 12.17
C PHE A 53 2.81 18.78 13.04
N HIS A 54 3.96 18.18 12.78
CA HIS A 54 5.24 18.47 13.44
C HIS A 54 6.39 18.20 12.45
N PRO A 55 7.54 18.88 12.54
CA PRO A 55 8.67 18.66 11.62
C PRO A 55 9.09 17.19 11.45
N ASN A 56 8.89 16.37 12.48
CA ASN A 56 9.25 14.95 12.49
C ASN A 56 8.05 14.01 12.43
N PHE A 57 6.80 14.51 12.47
CA PHE A 57 5.60 13.65 12.54
C PHE A 57 4.52 14.09 11.57
N ALA A 58 3.91 13.11 10.95
CA ALA A 58 2.74 13.29 10.10
C ALA A 58 1.67 12.22 10.41
N ALA A 59 0.41 12.56 10.22
CA ALA A 59 -0.68 11.59 10.13
C ALA A 59 -0.85 11.20 8.68
N GLU A 60 -1.06 9.91 8.40
CA GLU A 60 -1.29 9.42 7.04
C GLU A 60 -2.59 8.64 6.93
N VAL A 61 -3.19 8.70 5.75
CA VAL A 61 -4.32 7.88 5.33
C VAL A 61 -4.13 7.52 3.86
N GLY A 62 -4.48 6.29 3.49
CA GLY A 62 -4.27 5.87 2.12
C GLY A 62 -4.97 4.56 1.78
N TYR A 63 -4.71 4.13 0.57
CA TYR A 63 -5.21 2.89 0.01
C TYR A 63 -4.09 2.18 -0.74
N ALA A 64 -4.00 0.88 -0.56
CA ALA A 64 -3.08 0.02 -1.30
C ALA A 64 -3.83 -1.21 -1.84
N ALA A 65 -3.37 -1.70 -2.97
CA ALA A 65 -3.86 -2.93 -3.57
C ALA A 65 -2.70 -3.75 -4.10
N VAL A 66 -2.80 -5.06 -3.98
CA VAL A 66 -1.85 -6.03 -4.53
C VAL A 66 -2.62 -7.04 -5.35
N ASP A 67 -2.22 -7.18 -6.61
CA ASP A 67 -2.72 -8.19 -7.54
C ASP A 67 -1.70 -9.32 -7.67
N GLY A 68 -2.10 -10.55 -7.32
CA GLY A 68 -1.27 -11.74 -7.51
C GLY A 68 -1.04 -12.02 -9.00
N MET A 69 0.20 -11.98 -9.44
CA MET A 69 0.57 -12.21 -10.85
C MET A 69 1.36 -13.49 -11.09
N THR A 70 2.00 -14.02 -10.06
CA THR A 70 3.00 -15.09 -10.23
C THR A 70 2.37 -16.45 -10.47
N SER A 71 1.19 -16.70 -9.92
CA SER A 71 0.48 -17.98 -10.08
C SER A 71 0.07 -18.25 -11.53
N ASN A 72 -0.27 -17.21 -12.30
CA ASN A 72 -0.75 -17.37 -13.68
C ASN A 72 0.32 -17.84 -14.68
N ILE A 73 1.59 -17.45 -14.52
CA ILE A 73 2.67 -17.84 -15.46
C ILE A 73 3.16 -19.25 -15.17
N VAL A 74 3.41 -19.55 -13.88
CA VAL A 74 3.98 -20.85 -13.47
C VAL A 74 2.96 -21.98 -13.62
N THR A 75 1.70 -21.75 -13.25
CA THR A 75 0.63 -22.77 -13.33
C THR A 75 0.18 -23.07 -14.74
N THR A 76 0.23 -22.10 -15.67
CA THR A 76 -0.08 -22.32 -17.07
C THR A 76 0.94 -23.25 -17.74
N VAL A 77 2.21 -23.22 -17.30
CA VAL A 77 3.29 -24.05 -17.86
C VAL A 77 3.36 -25.45 -17.21
N LEU A 78 3.05 -25.55 -15.92
CA LEU A 78 3.25 -26.79 -15.13
C LEU A 78 1.95 -27.55 -14.82
N GLY A 79 0.76 -27.01 -15.13
CA GLY A 79 -0.54 -27.68 -14.95
C GLY A 79 -0.94 -27.95 -13.48
N THR A 80 -0.39 -27.18 -12.55
CA THR A 80 -0.71 -27.27 -11.11
C THR A 80 -1.97 -26.48 -10.74
N THR A 81 -2.53 -26.75 -9.57
CA THR A 81 -3.70 -26.05 -9.02
C THR A 81 -3.45 -24.54 -8.98
N LYS A 82 -4.34 -23.75 -9.58
CA LYS A 82 -4.27 -22.30 -9.53
C LYS A 82 -4.69 -21.80 -8.15
N GLN A 83 -3.83 -21.08 -7.52
CA GLN A 83 -4.09 -20.36 -6.28
C GLN A 83 -3.71 -18.89 -6.55
N GLU A 84 -4.62 -17.97 -6.30
CA GLU A 84 -4.41 -16.54 -6.48
C GLU A 84 -4.92 -15.82 -5.24
N VAL A 85 -4.09 -14.96 -4.67
CA VAL A 85 -4.43 -14.10 -3.54
C VAL A 85 -4.35 -12.66 -4.00
N LYS A 86 -5.49 -11.97 -3.91
CA LYS A 86 -5.58 -10.54 -4.13
C LYS A 86 -6.03 -9.86 -2.86
N TYR A 87 -5.53 -8.68 -2.60
CA TYR A 87 -6.08 -7.89 -1.51
C TYR A 87 -6.10 -6.41 -1.85
N SER A 88 -7.02 -5.72 -1.19
CA SER A 88 -7.04 -4.28 -1.11
C SER A 88 -7.17 -3.85 0.34
N THR A 89 -6.54 -2.73 0.68
CA THR A 89 -6.54 -2.24 2.06
C THR A 89 -6.58 -0.73 2.13
N GLY A 90 -7.52 -0.21 2.95
CA GLY A 90 -7.49 1.15 3.41
C GLY A 90 -6.66 1.23 4.69
N PHE A 91 -5.79 2.20 4.83
CA PHE A 91 -4.95 2.34 6.02
C PHE A 91 -4.95 3.76 6.57
N ALA A 92 -4.72 3.88 7.88
CA ALA A 92 -4.51 5.14 8.58
C ALA A 92 -3.51 4.97 9.72
N GLY A 93 -2.64 5.97 9.91
CA GLY A 93 -1.59 5.87 10.93
C GLY A 93 -0.73 7.11 11.05
N LEU A 94 0.46 6.89 11.57
CA LEU A 94 1.46 7.93 11.79
C LEU A 94 2.75 7.60 11.02
N LYS A 95 3.37 8.67 10.55
CA LYS A 95 4.71 8.67 9.95
C LYS A 95 5.63 9.48 10.85
N ALA A 96 6.76 8.90 11.24
CA ALA A 96 7.80 9.59 12.01
C ALA A 96 9.10 9.57 11.21
N GLY A 97 9.73 10.74 11.04
CA GLY A 97 10.91 10.87 10.20
C GLY A 97 11.92 11.84 10.72
N VAL A 98 13.15 11.70 10.20
CA VAL A 98 14.26 12.62 10.43
C VAL A 98 14.94 12.93 9.11
N SER A 99 15.38 14.17 8.95
CA SER A 99 16.12 14.63 7.77
C SER A 99 17.58 14.88 8.16
N PRO A 100 18.47 13.87 8.05
CA PRO A 100 19.88 14.04 8.39
C PRO A 100 20.58 15.07 7.49
N VAL A 101 20.08 15.24 6.27
CA VAL A 101 20.47 16.31 5.34
C VAL A 101 19.22 16.83 4.62
N SER A 102 19.26 18.03 4.08
CA SER A 102 18.09 18.74 3.56
C SER A 102 17.38 18.04 2.39
N PHE A 103 18.06 17.17 1.68
CA PHE A 103 17.50 16.43 0.52
C PHE A 103 17.13 14.98 0.85
N LEU A 104 17.42 14.47 2.05
CA LEU A 104 17.17 13.07 2.44
C LEU A 104 16.32 13.04 3.70
N ASN A 105 15.19 12.35 3.61
CA ASN A 105 14.33 12.03 4.75
C ASN A 105 14.30 10.52 4.97
N LEU A 106 14.56 10.08 6.19
CA LEU A 106 14.39 8.70 6.64
C LEU A 106 13.18 8.64 7.54
N TYR A 107 12.29 7.66 7.34
CA TYR A 107 11.06 7.59 8.11
C TYR A 107 10.62 6.16 8.39
N VAL A 108 9.79 6.05 9.41
CA VAL A 108 9.01 4.86 9.74
C VAL A 108 7.53 5.20 9.71
N VAL A 109 6.70 4.23 9.41
CA VAL A 109 5.24 4.34 9.40
C VAL A 109 4.63 3.23 10.23
N GLY A 110 3.45 3.48 10.77
CA GLY A 110 2.69 2.46 11.48
C GLY A 110 1.29 2.93 11.83
N GLY A 111 0.38 1.99 11.88
CA GLY A 111 -1.02 2.27 12.13
C GLY A 111 -1.90 1.04 11.98
N ALA A 112 -3.15 1.26 11.60
CA ALA A 112 -4.12 0.22 11.34
C ALA A 112 -4.54 0.23 9.87
N ASN A 113 -4.80 -0.94 9.33
CA ASN A 113 -5.36 -1.15 8.00
C ASN A 113 -6.65 -1.97 8.11
N TYR A 114 -7.60 -1.68 7.22
CA TYR A 114 -8.78 -2.49 6.99
C TYR A 114 -8.66 -3.14 5.64
N SER A 115 -8.44 -4.45 5.62
CA SER A 115 -8.16 -5.23 4.42
C SER A 115 -9.35 -6.07 3.98
N ASP A 116 -9.47 -6.24 2.66
CA ASP A 116 -10.32 -7.21 1.99
C ASP A 116 -9.41 -8.15 1.20
N VAL A 117 -9.40 -9.42 1.60
CA VAL A 117 -8.56 -10.47 1.02
C VAL A 117 -9.45 -11.43 0.25
N GLU A 118 -9.21 -11.56 -1.04
CA GLU A 118 -9.88 -12.51 -1.93
C GLU A 118 -8.94 -13.68 -2.24
N LYS A 119 -9.41 -14.89 -1.93
CA LYS A 119 -8.75 -16.15 -2.26
C LYS A 119 -9.49 -16.82 -3.39
N THR A 120 -8.84 -17.02 -4.50
CA THR A 120 -9.38 -17.79 -5.61
C THR A 120 -8.65 -19.12 -5.71
N TYR A 121 -9.41 -20.20 -5.68
CA TYR A 121 -8.91 -21.55 -5.73
C TYR A 121 -9.71 -22.39 -6.72
N THR A 122 -9.02 -23.06 -7.63
CA THR A 122 -9.60 -23.97 -8.62
C THR A 122 -9.08 -25.38 -8.37
N PRO A 123 -9.89 -26.30 -7.77
CA PRO A 123 -9.51 -27.70 -7.63
C PRO A 123 -9.32 -28.36 -8.99
N SER A 124 -8.42 -29.34 -9.07
CA SER A 124 -8.17 -30.09 -10.30
C SER A 124 -9.47 -30.74 -10.81
N GLY A 125 -10.06 -30.22 -11.90
CA GLY A 125 -11.32 -30.69 -12.48
C GLY A 125 -12.62 -30.13 -11.84
N GLY A 126 -12.52 -29.11 -10.98
CA GLY A 126 -13.64 -28.46 -10.29
C GLY A 126 -13.96 -27.04 -10.76
N THR A 127 -15.01 -26.46 -10.18
CA THR A 127 -15.41 -25.07 -10.40
C THR A 127 -14.57 -24.16 -9.51
N GLU A 128 -14.20 -23.00 -10.03
CA GLU A 128 -13.54 -21.91 -9.30
C GLU A 128 -14.37 -21.49 -8.08
N ARG A 129 -13.71 -21.31 -6.95
CA ARG A 129 -14.30 -20.81 -5.71
C ARG A 129 -13.51 -19.59 -5.25
N THR A 130 -14.24 -18.55 -4.88
CA THR A 130 -13.68 -17.31 -4.31
C THR A 130 -14.25 -17.13 -2.91
N ASP A 131 -13.39 -16.99 -1.93
CA ASP A 131 -13.72 -16.64 -0.56
C ASP A 131 -13.12 -15.26 -0.24
N SER A 132 -13.90 -14.39 0.39
CA SER A 132 -13.47 -13.04 0.80
C SER A 132 -13.50 -12.90 2.32
N HIS A 133 -12.46 -12.31 2.90
CA HIS A 133 -12.30 -12.08 4.32
C HIS A 133 -11.88 -10.64 4.56
N THR A 134 -12.55 -9.97 5.48
CA THR A 134 -12.25 -8.58 5.85
C THR A 134 -11.85 -8.48 7.31
N GLY A 135 -10.93 -7.57 7.63
CA GLY A 135 -10.49 -7.36 9.00
C GLY A 135 -9.69 -6.09 9.22
N LEU A 136 -9.65 -5.64 10.49
CA LEU A 136 -8.83 -4.52 10.94
C LEU A 136 -7.57 -5.06 11.61
N HIS A 137 -6.41 -4.72 11.07
CA HIS A 137 -5.11 -5.25 11.51
C HIS A 137 -4.04 -4.15 11.50
N PRO A 138 -2.91 -4.34 12.20
CA PRO A 138 -1.82 -3.37 12.16
C PRO A 138 -1.07 -3.40 10.81
N TYR A 139 -0.41 -2.27 10.50
CA TYR A 139 0.64 -2.22 9.50
C TYR A 139 1.83 -1.44 10.04
N TYR A 140 3.00 -1.69 9.48
CA TYR A 140 4.21 -0.93 9.77
C TYR A 140 5.17 -0.96 8.60
N GLY A 141 6.12 -0.03 8.60
CA GLY A 141 7.08 0.07 7.53
C GLY A 141 8.18 1.08 7.80
N ALA A 142 9.11 1.15 6.87
CA ALA A 142 10.18 2.14 6.87
C ALA A 142 10.53 2.55 5.44
N GLY A 143 10.99 3.76 5.28
CA GLY A 143 11.36 4.26 3.96
C GLY A 143 12.34 5.39 3.98
N THR A 144 12.76 5.73 2.78
CA THR A 144 13.60 6.88 2.51
C THR A 144 12.96 7.74 1.42
N GLU A 145 13.11 9.05 1.52
CA GLU A 145 12.61 10.02 0.54
C GLU A 145 13.73 10.97 0.15
N LEU A 146 13.95 11.11 -1.14
CA LEU A 146 14.81 12.15 -1.72
C LEU A 146 13.94 13.34 -2.13
N VAL A 147 14.17 14.50 -1.52
CA VAL A 147 13.38 15.71 -1.71
C VAL A 147 14.04 16.64 -2.72
N PHE A 148 13.28 17.02 -3.75
CA PHE A 148 13.68 17.95 -4.79
C PHE A 148 12.80 19.20 -4.75
N PHE A 149 13.41 20.38 -4.85
CA PHE A 149 12.72 21.67 -4.89
C PHE A 149 11.70 21.89 -3.74
N SER A 150 11.89 21.21 -2.59
CA SER A 150 11.01 21.26 -1.41
C SER A 150 9.55 20.81 -1.65
N THR A 151 9.18 20.47 -2.86
CA THR A 151 7.80 20.14 -3.27
C THR A 151 7.67 18.70 -3.72
N VAL A 152 8.68 18.15 -4.39
CA VAL A 152 8.63 16.79 -4.97
C VAL A 152 9.60 15.89 -4.22
N GLY A 153 9.12 14.74 -3.76
CA GLY A 153 9.93 13.68 -3.17
C GLY A 153 9.85 12.41 -3.99
N LEU A 154 10.97 11.73 -4.19
CA LEU A 154 11.00 10.34 -4.64
C LEU A 154 11.25 9.45 -3.44
N ASN A 155 10.43 8.44 -3.26
CA ASN A 155 10.51 7.54 -2.10
C ASN A 155 10.74 6.08 -2.50
N LEU A 156 11.45 5.38 -1.60
CA LEU A 156 11.50 3.93 -1.56
C LEU A 156 11.03 3.51 -0.17
N GLU A 157 9.99 2.68 -0.09
CA GLU A 157 9.33 2.32 1.16
C GLU A 157 9.08 0.83 1.20
N TYR A 158 9.50 0.19 2.29
CA TYR A 158 9.05 -1.15 2.66
C TYR A 158 7.86 -1.02 3.61
N ARG A 159 6.82 -1.79 3.36
CA ARG A 159 5.63 -1.83 4.22
C ARG A 159 5.16 -3.26 4.40
N LYS A 160 4.93 -3.63 5.66
CA LYS A 160 4.29 -4.90 6.02
C LYS A 160 2.85 -4.61 6.45
N PHE A 161 1.91 -5.30 5.81
CA PHE A 161 0.50 -5.32 6.20
C PHE A 161 0.18 -6.67 6.83
N VAL A 162 -0.35 -6.65 8.05
CA VAL A 162 -1.08 -7.80 8.58
C VAL A 162 -2.49 -7.70 8.02
N LEU A 163 -3.00 -8.76 7.43
CA LEU A 163 -4.25 -8.79 6.69
C LEU A 163 -5.26 -9.69 7.40
N ALA A 164 -6.50 -9.73 6.90
CA ALA A 164 -7.53 -10.63 7.39
C ALA A 164 -7.13 -12.10 7.16
N ASP A 165 -7.65 -13.00 8.01
CA ASP A 165 -7.49 -14.45 7.93
C ASP A 165 -6.01 -14.91 8.01
N ASP A 166 -5.24 -14.25 8.91
CA ASP A 166 -3.82 -14.55 9.19
C ASP A 166 -2.89 -14.44 7.96
N PHE A 167 -3.28 -13.63 6.97
CA PHE A 167 -2.38 -13.27 5.88
C PHE A 167 -1.46 -12.11 6.28
N GLU A 168 -0.25 -12.15 5.76
CA GLU A 168 0.72 -11.07 5.86
C GLU A 168 1.23 -10.71 4.47
N SER A 169 1.45 -9.43 4.21
CA SER A 169 2.02 -8.99 2.95
C SER A 169 3.19 -8.05 3.16
N ASP A 170 4.30 -8.40 2.54
CA ASP A 170 5.55 -7.64 2.53
C ASP A 170 5.71 -6.96 1.17
N VAL A 171 5.65 -5.63 1.13
CA VAL A 171 5.65 -4.86 -0.12
C VAL A 171 6.75 -3.82 -0.12
N VAL A 172 7.46 -3.72 -1.23
CA VAL A 172 8.37 -2.60 -1.50
C VAL A 172 7.76 -1.68 -2.54
N PHE A 173 7.56 -0.41 -2.19
CA PHE A 173 7.05 0.63 -3.07
C PHE A 173 8.17 1.58 -3.50
N ALA A 174 8.24 1.88 -4.78
CA ALA A 174 8.93 3.05 -5.31
C ALA A 174 7.87 4.07 -5.71
N GLY A 175 8.05 5.32 -5.30
CA GLY A 175 6.98 6.29 -5.46
C GLY A 175 7.44 7.74 -5.51
N MET A 176 6.45 8.60 -5.63
CA MET A 176 6.61 10.05 -5.65
C MET A 176 5.62 10.70 -4.69
N ASN A 177 6.11 11.70 -3.99
CA ASN A 177 5.31 12.55 -3.10
C ASN A 177 5.29 13.98 -3.63
N ILE A 178 4.15 14.64 -3.51
CA ILE A 178 3.97 16.05 -3.82
C ILE A 178 3.53 16.78 -2.54
N LYS A 179 4.32 17.76 -2.10
CA LYS A 179 4.04 18.59 -0.91
C LYS A 179 3.45 19.95 -1.32
N PHE A 180 2.44 20.41 -0.59
CA PHE A 180 1.73 21.67 -0.85
C PHE A 180 1.10 22.25 0.41
#